data_21475481e031f1930583a6d831dfed48
#
_entry.id   21475481e031f1930583a6d831dfed48
#
_cell.length_a   1.000
_cell.length_b   1.000
_cell.length_c   1.000
_cell.angle_alpha   90.00
_cell.angle_beta   90.00
_cell.angle_gamma   90.00
#
_symmetry.space_group_name_H-M   'P 1'
#
loop_
_entity.id
_entity.type
_entity.pdbx_description
1 polymer ?
#
loop_
_entity_poly.entity_id
_entity_poly.type
_entity_poly.pdbx_seq_one_letter_code
_entity_poly.pdbx_strand_id
1 'polypeptide(L)'
;MKRKGKNIALLLLQFILASGIFYSCNDVDTSNYYTFTGEMMSEYLESREQFSDFTAILKRAELFEPLSVYGHYTCFAPHNDAFKAYLSERGLSSIDELTDEDCDTIARTHLVKNIYEVADMADGTLTTANMNRCYIEITHGVDSNSNAVVYLNRSAHILFATQ
;
A
#
# COMPACT_ATOMS: atom_id res chain seq x y z
N MET A 1 -43.03 27.60 -59.43
CA MET A 1 -41.69 27.15 -59.04
C MET A 1 -41.31 27.79 -57.70
N LYS A 2 -41.93 27.44 -56.53
CA LYS A 2 -41.61 28.02 -55.21
C LYS A 2 -41.53 26.99 -54.06
N ARG A 3 -41.44 25.68 -54.33
CA ARG A 3 -41.42 24.63 -53.31
C ARG A 3 -40.06 23.96 -53.04
N LYS A 4 -39.05 24.16 -53.91
CA LYS A 4 -37.73 23.52 -53.76
C LYS A 4 -36.82 24.21 -52.73
N GLY A 5 -37.00 25.51 -52.47
CA GLY A 5 -36.13 26.26 -51.55
C GLY A 5 -36.38 25.97 -50.04
N LYS A 6 -37.65 25.62 -49.68
CA LYS A 6 -37.99 25.32 -48.28
C LYS A 6 -37.38 24.01 -47.77
N ASN A 7 -37.27 23.02 -48.64
CA ASN A 7 -36.70 21.71 -48.25
C ASN A 7 -35.18 21.76 -48.12
N ILE A 8 -34.51 22.60 -48.91
CA ILE A 8 -33.04 22.77 -48.81
C ILE A 8 -32.68 23.52 -47.52
N ALA A 9 -33.44 24.56 -47.15
CA ALA A 9 -33.23 25.28 -45.90
C ALA A 9 -33.49 24.40 -44.66
N LEU A 10 -34.49 23.48 -44.71
CA LEU A 10 -34.78 22.55 -43.64
C LEU A 10 -33.69 21.47 -43.51
N LEU A 11 -33.16 21.01 -44.63
CA LEU A 11 -32.05 20.00 -44.67
C LEU A 11 -30.73 20.62 -44.14
N LEU A 12 -30.44 21.89 -44.47
CA LEU A 12 -29.28 22.61 -43.96
C LEU A 12 -29.41 22.88 -42.46
N LEU A 13 -30.60 23.18 -41.96
CA LEU A 13 -30.85 23.37 -40.53
C LEU A 13 -30.69 22.06 -39.75
N GLN A 14 -31.10 20.91 -40.31
CA GLN A 14 -30.89 19.60 -39.71
C GLN A 14 -29.41 19.20 -39.69
N PHE A 15 -28.62 19.60 -40.69
CA PHE A 15 -27.19 19.31 -40.75
C PHE A 15 -26.39 20.13 -39.72
N ILE A 16 -26.82 21.37 -39.41
CA ILE A 16 -26.20 22.22 -38.40
C ILE A 16 -26.51 21.71 -36.97
N LEU A 17 -27.71 21.16 -36.73
CA LEU A 17 -28.04 20.53 -35.45
C LEU A 17 -27.29 19.21 -35.20
N ALA A 18 -26.96 18.48 -36.26
CA ALA A 18 -26.22 17.20 -36.15
C ALA A 18 -24.71 17.39 -35.89
N SER A 19 -24.14 18.55 -36.22
CA SER A 19 -22.71 18.86 -36.01
C SER A 19 -22.39 19.43 -34.62
N GLY A 20 -23.40 19.68 -33.77
CA GLY A 20 -23.25 20.32 -32.45
C GLY A 20 -22.94 19.36 -31.29
N ILE A 21 -22.81 18.04 -31.53
CA ILE A 21 -22.75 17.06 -30.43
C ILE A 21 -21.32 16.51 -30.15
N PHE A 22 -20.29 17.02 -30.80
CA PHE A 22 -18.93 16.52 -30.61
C PHE A 22 -17.96 17.49 -29.91
N TYR A 23 -18.45 18.43 -29.14
CA TYR A 23 -17.63 19.24 -28.24
C TYR A 23 -17.90 18.86 -26.80
N SER A 24 -17.58 17.62 -26.44
CA SER A 24 -17.35 17.20 -25.07
C SER A 24 -15.97 16.53 -24.97
N CYS A 25 -14.92 17.27 -25.34
CA CYS A 25 -13.64 17.06 -24.70
C CYS A 25 -13.73 17.85 -23.39
N ASN A 26 -14.12 17.19 -22.31
CA ASN A 26 -13.74 17.67 -21.01
C ASN A 26 -12.22 17.60 -20.98
N ASP A 27 -11.56 18.74 -21.02
CA ASP A 27 -10.20 18.85 -20.52
C ASP A 27 -10.26 18.37 -19.07
N VAL A 28 -9.80 17.15 -18.85
CA VAL A 28 -9.60 16.65 -17.50
C VAL A 28 -8.56 17.60 -16.92
N ASP A 29 -8.98 18.43 -15.97
CA ASP A 29 -8.07 19.31 -15.24
C ASP A 29 -7.06 18.42 -14.49
N THR A 30 -5.90 18.24 -15.09
CA THR A 30 -4.79 17.47 -14.52
C THR A 30 -4.02 18.26 -13.47
N SER A 31 -4.36 19.52 -13.23
CA SER A 31 -3.68 20.38 -12.23
C SER A 31 -3.88 19.89 -10.79
N ASN A 32 -4.91 19.06 -10.55
CA ASN A 32 -5.19 18.43 -9.26
C ASN A 32 -4.73 16.97 -9.19
N TYR A 33 -3.99 16.47 -10.17
CA TYR A 33 -3.35 15.17 -10.02
C TYR A 33 -2.27 15.29 -8.94
N TYR A 34 -2.56 14.71 -7.78
CA TYR A 34 -1.59 14.59 -6.71
C TYR A 34 -0.46 13.68 -7.21
N THR A 35 0.66 14.30 -7.59
CA THR A 35 1.88 13.54 -7.91
C THR A 35 2.55 13.22 -6.59
N PHE A 36 2.52 11.95 -6.17
CA PHE A 36 3.30 11.50 -5.03
C PHE A 36 4.78 11.69 -5.35
N THR A 37 5.47 12.50 -4.54
CA THR A 37 6.90 12.82 -4.67
C THR A 37 7.73 12.18 -3.56
N GLY A 38 7.10 11.35 -2.71
CA GLY A 38 7.76 10.63 -1.64
C GLY A 38 8.42 9.34 -2.09
N GLU A 39 9.23 8.75 -1.20
CA GLU A 39 9.83 7.43 -1.39
C GLU A 39 8.74 6.34 -1.32
N MET A 40 8.71 5.43 -2.29
CA MET A 40 7.78 4.29 -2.24
C MET A 40 8.19 3.31 -1.14
N MET A 41 7.25 2.52 -0.64
CA MET A 41 7.52 1.56 0.44
C MET A 41 8.59 0.53 0.04
N SER A 42 8.59 0.06 -1.21
CA SER A 42 9.63 -0.83 -1.73
C SER A 42 11.00 -0.17 -1.77
N GLU A 43 11.09 1.09 -2.21
CA GLU A 43 12.34 1.85 -2.24
C GLU A 43 12.86 2.08 -0.82
N TYR A 44 11.97 2.42 0.11
CA TYR A 44 12.29 2.57 1.53
C TYR A 44 12.91 1.30 2.11
N LEU A 45 12.31 0.14 1.86
CA LEU A 45 12.78 -1.14 2.37
C LEU A 45 14.09 -1.58 1.71
N GLU A 46 14.22 -1.38 0.39
CA GLU A 46 15.39 -1.81 -0.38
C GLU A 46 16.63 -0.97 -0.10
N SER A 47 16.44 0.32 0.19
CA SER A 47 17.55 1.25 0.47
C SER A 47 18.17 1.08 1.87
N ARG A 48 17.58 0.26 2.74
CA ARG A 48 17.98 0.11 4.15
C ARG A 48 18.37 -1.32 4.48
N GLU A 49 19.66 -1.52 4.77
CA GLU A 49 20.24 -2.85 5.05
C GLU A 49 19.52 -3.61 6.17
N GLN A 50 19.01 -2.91 7.17
CA GLN A 50 18.31 -3.55 8.29
C GLN A 50 17.01 -4.26 7.91
N PHE A 51 16.49 -4.05 6.70
CA PHE A 51 15.31 -4.71 6.17
C PHE A 51 15.62 -5.70 5.02
N SER A 52 16.90 -6.00 4.76
CA SER A 52 17.29 -6.84 3.64
C SER A 52 16.65 -8.21 3.66
N ASP A 53 16.53 -8.85 4.83
CA ASP A 53 15.90 -10.18 5.00
C ASP A 53 14.40 -10.10 4.68
N PHE A 54 13.70 -9.08 5.19
CA PHE A 54 12.29 -8.87 4.89
C PHE A 54 12.04 -8.54 3.42
N THR A 55 12.90 -7.72 2.83
CA THR A 55 12.86 -7.40 1.39
C THR A 55 13.01 -8.66 0.53
N ALA A 56 13.94 -9.55 0.87
CA ALA A 56 14.11 -10.83 0.18
C ALA A 56 12.87 -11.73 0.32
N ILE A 57 12.27 -11.80 1.50
CA ILE A 57 11.02 -12.53 1.75
C ILE A 57 9.86 -11.97 0.94
N LEU A 58 9.70 -10.63 0.90
CA LEU A 58 8.66 -9.97 0.10
C LEU A 58 8.81 -10.27 -1.40
N LYS A 59 10.05 -10.30 -1.91
CA LYS A 59 10.35 -10.66 -3.31
C LYS A 59 9.99 -12.11 -3.61
N ARG A 60 10.32 -13.06 -2.72
CA ARG A 60 9.95 -14.48 -2.86
C ARG A 60 8.43 -14.69 -2.79
N ALA A 61 7.73 -13.92 -1.96
CA ALA A 61 6.28 -13.96 -1.81
C ALA A 61 5.52 -13.21 -2.91
N GLU A 62 6.23 -12.60 -3.90
CA GLU A 62 5.65 -11.77 -4.97
C GLU A 62 4.83 -10.57 -4.44
N LEU A 63 5.15 -10.10 -3.23
CA LEU A 63 4.48 -8.97 -2.58
C LEU A 63 5.32 -7.68 -2.59
N PHE A 64 6.51 -7.71 -3.16
CA PHE A 64 7.39 -6.54 -3.25
C PHE A 64 6.91 -5.54 -4.32
N GLU A 65 6.58 -6.01 -5.53
CA GLU A 65 6.13 -5.17 -6.64
C GLU A 65 4.85 -4.36 -6.32
N PRO A 66 3.83 -4.92 -5.64
CA PRO A 66 2.68 -4.14 -5.19
C PRO A 66 3.02 -2.96 -4.26
N LEU A 67 4.16 -2.98 -3.58
CA LEU A 67 4.64 -1.90 -2.71
C LEU A 67 5.45 -0.84 -3.46
N SER A 68 5.74 -1.06 -4.75
CA SER A 68 6.44 -0.12 -5.64
C SER A 68 5.51 0.89 -6.30
N VAL A 69 4.22 0.78 -6.05
CA VAL A 69 3.20 1.70 -6.55
C VAL A 69 2.43 2.33 -5.41
N TYR A 70 1.87 3.51 -5.66
CA TYR A 70 1.03 4.17 -4.66
C TYR A 70 -0.18 3.29 -4.32
N GLY A 71 -0.37 3.03 -3.03
CA GLY A 71 -1.44 2.16 -2.53
C GLY A 71 -1.70 2.38 -1.04
N HIS A 72 -2.82 1.88 -0.57
CA HIS A 72 -3.22 1.98 0.82
C HIS A 72 -2.73 0.76 1.60
N TYR A 73 -1.46 0.78 2.00
CA TYR A 73 -0.84 -0.28 2.78
C TYR A 73 -0.20 0.29 4.05
N THR A 74 -0.25 -0.48 5.12
CA THR A 74 0.63 -0.35 6.28
C THR A 74 1.50 -1.60 6.33
N CYS A 75 2.82 -1.41 6.40
CA CYS A 75 3.80 -2.47 6.51
C CYS A 75 4.47 -2.40 7.88
N PHE A 76 4.33 -3.45 8.68
CA PHE A 76 5.05 -3.63 9.94
C PHE A 76 6.35 -4.37 9.68
N ALA A 77 7.34 -3.69 9.09
CA ALA A 77 8.58 -4.30 8.63
C ALA A 77 9.47 -4.77 9.79
N PRO A 78 9.79 -6.06 9.91
CA PRO A 78 10.72 -6.56 10.91
C PRO A 78 12.16 -6.28 10.50
N HIS A 79 13.01 -5.94 11.49
CA HIS A 79 14.46 -5.83 11.30
C HIS A 79 15.11 -7.21 11.14
N ASN A 80 16.28 -7.27 10.51
CA ASN A 80 17.06 -8.49 10.36
C ASN A 80 17.33 -9.19 11.71
N ASP A 81 17.46 -8.44 12.81
CA ASP A 81 17.66 -9.04 14.14
C ASP A 81 16.44 -9.85 14.62
N ALA A 82 15.22 -9.42 14.25
CA ALA A 82 14.01 -10.18 14.51
C ALA A 82 14.02 -11.50 13.72
N PHE A 83 14.53 -11.50 12.48
CA PHE A 83 14.68 -12.71 11.69
C PHE A 83 15.74 -13.65 12.27
N LYS A 84 16.87 -13.15 12.75
CA LYS A 84 17.87 -13.97 13.45
C LYS A 84 17.26 -14.71 14.64
N ALA A 85 16.47 -14.03 15.47
CA ALA A 85 15.77 -14.64 16.58
C ALA A 85 14.78 -15.71 16.11
N TYR A 86 13.92 -15.36 15.15
CA TYR A 86 12.92 -16.27 14.58
C TYR A 86 13.53 -17.54 13.96
N LEU A 87 14.59 -17.40 13.16
CA LEU A 87 15.29 -18.52 12.55
C LEU A 87 15.96 -19.41 13.59
N SER A 88 16.59 -18.80 14.62
CA SER A 88 17.22 -19.55 15.72
C SER A 88 16.20 -20.40 16.49
N GLU A 89 14.99 -19.88 16.76
CA GLU A 89 13.91 -20.64 17.40
C GLU A 89 13.45 -21.83 16.55
N ARG A 90 13.52 -21.73 15.22
CA ARG A 90 13.17 -22.79 14.27
C ARG A 90 14.33 -23.73 13.96
N GLY A 91 15.52 -23.46 14.47
CA GLY A 91 16.74 -24.24 14.18
C GLY A 91 17.25 -24.04 12.75
N LEU A 92 16.92 -22.91 12.13
CA LEU A 92 17.36 -22.51 10.78
C LEU A 92 18.53 -21.52 10.89
N SER A 93 19.40 -21.51 9.88
CA SER A 93 20.61 -20.68 9.85
C SER A 93 20.44 -19.45 8.95
N SER A 94 19.51 -19.49 8.00
CA SER A 94 19.31 -18.45 6.96
C SER A 94 17.86 -18.42 6.51
N ILE A 95 17.42 -17.25 6.02
CA ILE A 95 16.10 -17.08 5.36
C ILE A 95 15.98 -17.94 4.10
N ASP A 96 17.09 -18.37 3.49
CA ASP A 96 17.08 -19.22 2.30
C ASP A 96 16.56 -20.63 2.59
N GLU A 97 16.61 -21.06 3.87
CA GLU A 97 16.07 -22.34 4.33
C GLU A 97 14.54 -22.30 4.56
N LEU A 98 13.92 -21.10 4.52
CA LEU A 98 12.47 -20.96 4.56
C LEU A 98 11.85 -21.51 3.28
N THR A 99 10.68 -22.12 3.40
CA THR A 99 9.87 -22.49 2.23
C THR A 99 9.20 -21.26 1.63
N ASP A 100 8.73 -21.35 0.38
CA ASP A 100 7.97 -20.27 -0.25
C ASP A 100 6.64 -20.00 0.48
N GLU A 101 6.04 -21.04 1.07
CA GLU A 101 4.85 -20.92 1.91
C GLU A 101 5.15 -20.18 3.23
N ASP A 102 6.30 -20.42 3.85
CA ASP A 102 6.77 -19.65 5.01
C ASP A 102 6.94 -18.17 4.63
N CYS A 103 7.58 -17.89 3.49
CA CYS A 103 7.80 -16.53 3.01
C CYS A 103 6.47 -15.81 2.71
N ASP A 104 5.52 -16.46 2.03
CA ASP A 104 4.19 -15.90 1.76
C ASP A 104 3.44 -15.61 3.08
N THR A 105 3.48 -16.53 4.03
CA THR A 105 2.85 -16.37 5.35
C THR A 105 3.46 -15.20 6.12
N ILE A 106 4.80 -15.12 6.18
CA ILE A 106 5.51 -14.02 6.86
C ILE A 106 5.15 -12.69 6.19
N ALA A 107 5.31 -12.58 4.86
CA ALA A 107 5.03 -11.35 4.14
C ALA A 107 3.60 -10.86 4.37
N ARG A 108 2.59 -11.73 4.23
CA ARG A 108 1.17 -11.39 4.44
C ARG A 108 0.85 -11.02 5.88
N THR A 109 1.52 -11.61 6.84
CA THR A 109 1.31 -11.30 8.26
C THR A 109 1.72 -9.87 8.60
N HIS A 110 2.71 -9.32 7.89
CA HIS A 110 3.26 -7.99 8.13
C HIS A 110 2.63 -6.87 7.27
N LEU A 111 1.68 -7.20 6.40
CA LEU A 111 1.01 -6.24 5.52
C LEU A 111 -0.47 -6.10 5.84
N VAL A 112 -0.93 -4.85 5.96
CA VAL A 112 -2.35 -4.51 6.13
C VAL A 112 -2.79 -3.62 4.97
N LYS A 113 -3.92 -3.95 4.32
CA LYS A 113 -4.52 -3.16 3.24
C LYS A 113 -5.35 -2.00 3.80
N ASN A 114 -4.71 -1.14 4.54
CA ASN A 114 -5.24 0.12 5.04
C ASN A 114 -4.07 1.00 5.48
N ILE A 115 -4.27 2.30 5.58
CA ILE A 115 -3.28 3.24 6.12
C ILE A 115 -3.57 3.38 7.62
N TYR A 116 -2.55 3.12 8.43
CA TYR A 116 -2.54 3.38 9.87
C TYR A 116 -1.31 4.23 10.22
N GLU A 117 -1.54 5.41 10.77
CA GLU A 117 -0.50 6.23 11.36
C GLU A 117 -0.32 5.85 12.82
N VAL A 118 0.93 5.72 13.28
CA VAL A 118 1.21 5.29 14.67
C VAL A 118 0.55 6.23 15.68
N ALA A 119 0.50 7.53 15.38
CA ALA A 119 -0.13 8.53 16.24
C ALA A 119 -1.65 8.31 16.43
N ASP A 120 -2.31 7.65 15.49
CA ASP A 120 -3.76 7.40 15.49
C ASP A 120 -4.10 5.98 15.95
N MET A 121 -3.10 5.13 16.22
CA MET A 121 -3.34 3.77 16.71
C MET A 121 -3.75 3.82 18.19
N ALA A 122 -5.03 3.58 18.47
CA ALA A 122 -5.52 3.42 19.85
C ALA A 122 -5.30 2.00 20.34
N ASP A 123 -5.32 1.81 21.69
CA ASP A 123 -5.33 0.48 22.29
C ASP A 123 -6.52 -0.35 21.80
N GLY A 124 -6.26 -1.60 21.49
CA GLY A 124 -7.26 -2.53 20.99
C GLY A 124 -6.85 -3.16 19.66
N THR A 125 -7.80 -3.72 18.96
CA THR A 125 -7.56 -4.44 17.71
C THR A 125 -7.74 -3.51 16.50
N LEU A 126 -6.78 -3.53 15.58
CA LEU A 126 -6.93 -2.80 14.31
C LEU A 126 -8.19 -3.27 13.57
N THR A 127 -8.89 -2.33 12.95
CA THR A 127 -10.18 -2.60 12.28
C THR A 127 -10.04 -3.45 11.02
N THR A 128 -8.86 -3.43 10.40
CA THR A 128 -8.54 -4.23 9.20
C THR A 128 -7.55 -5.33 9.57
N ALA A 129 -7.88 -6.57 9.23
CA ALA A 129 -6.97 -7.69 9.37
C ALA A 129 -5.76 -7.55 8.43
N ASN A 130 -4.62 -8.15 8.78
CA ASN A 130 -3.49 -8.28 7.88
C ASN A 130 -3.83 -9.17 6.67
N MET A 131 -2.95 -9.23 5.68
CA MET A 131 -3.19 -10.01 4.46
C MET A 131 -3.24 -11.54 4.73
N ASN A 132 -2.79 -11.99 5.91
CA ASN A 132 -2.94 -13.38 6.37
C ASN A 132 -4.23 -13.58 7.20
N ARG A 133 -5.18 -12.63 7.17
CA ARG A 133 -6.49 -12.66 7.83
C ARG A 133 -6.44 -12.69 9.36
N CYS A 134 -5.33 -12.27 9.95
CA CYS A 134 -5.18 -12.13 11.39
C CYS A 134 -5.32 -10.66 11.78
N TYR A 135 -5.98 -10.41 12.91
CA TYR A 135 -6.07 -9.07 13.48
C TYR A 135 -4.84 -8.77 14.33
N ILE A 136 -4.41 -7.51 14.32
CA ILE A 136 -3.27 -7.03 15.09
C ILE A 136 -3.81 -6.26 16.29
N GLU A 137 -3.37 -6.64 17.48
CA GLU A 137 -3.66 -5.93 18.73
C GLU A 137 -2.62 -4.85 18.96
N ILE A 138 -3.07 -3.64 19.27
CA ILE A 138 -2.24 -2.50 19.63
C ILE A 138 -2.32 -2.29 21.13
N THR A 139 -1.18 -2.08 21.78
CA THR A 139 -1.14 -1.75 23.21
C THR A 139 -0.05 -0.69 23.44
N HIS A 140 -0.40 0.40 24.10
CA HIS A 140 0.57 1.41 24.51
C HIS A 140 1.22 1.01 25.83
N GLY A 141 2.51 1.28 25.95
CA GLY A 141 3.28 0.98 27.16
C GLY A 141 4.57 1.77 27.22
N VAL A 142 5.47 1.30 28.05
CA VAL A 142 6.82 1.88 28.20
C VAL A 142 7.86 0.76 28.07
N ASP A 143 9.00 1.10 27.45
CA ASP A 143 10.14 0.19 27.38
C ASP A 143 10.93 0.16 28.71
N SER A 144 12.03 -0.60 28.76
CA SER A 144 12.91 -0.69 29.93
C SER A 144 13.57 0.65 30.31
N ASN A 145 13.58 1.62 29.40
CA ASN A 145 14.16 2.96 29.61
C ASN A 145 13.08 4.01 29.91
N SER A 146 11.83 3.59 30.13
CA SER A 146 10.66 4.46 30.37
C SER A 146 10.25 5.32 29.16
N ASN A 147 10.65 4.97 27.93
CA ASN A 147 10.13 5.61 26.73
C ASN A 147 8.77 5.05 26.38
N ALA A 148 7.86 5.89 25.90
CA ALA A 148 6.59 5.45 25.37
C ALA A 148 6.77 4.62 24.11
N VAL A 149 6.14 3.44 24.06
CA VAL A 149 6.21 2.53 22.93
C VAL A 149 4.84 1.97 22.58
N VAL A 150 4.65 1.60 21.32
CA VAL A 150 3.47 0.91 20.84
C VAL A 150 3.84 -0.55 20.59
N TYR A 151 3.15 -1.45 21.28
CA TYR A 151 3.31 -2.89 21.13
C TYR A 151 2.32 -3.46 20.14
N LEU A 152 2.77 -4.41 19.35
CA LEU A 152 1.98 -5.23 18.42
C LEU A 152 1.85 -6.64 19.01
N ASN A 153 0.61 -7.10 19.18
CA ASN A 153 0.30 -8.42 19.72
C ASN A 153 1.03 -8.73 21.05
N ARG A 154 1.30 -7.68 21.86
CA ARG A 154 2.02 -7.75 23.15
C ARG A 154 3.44 -8.31 23.10
N SER A 155 4.01 -8.52 21.91
CA SER A 155 5.32 -9.17 21.75
C SER A 155 6.34 -8.32 21.00
N ALA A 156 5.94 -7.65 19.94
CA ALA A 156 6.78 -6.77 19.18
C ALA A 156 6.43 -5.29 19.48
N HIS A 157 7.36 -4.37 19.32
CA HIS A 157 7.08 -2.95 19.44
C HIS A 157 7.59 -2.17 18.23
N ILE A 158 6.95 -1.04 17.97
CA ILE A 158 7.32 -0.14 16.89
C ILE A 158 8.54 0.67 17.32
N LEU A 159 9.66 0.54 16.62
CA LEU A 159 10.89 1.26 16.87
C LEU A 159 10.85 2.68 16.29
N PHE A 160 10.30 2.81 15.08
CA PHE A 160 10.10 4.08 14.38
C PHE A 160 9.04 3.90 13.30
N ALA A 161 8.45 5.00 12.88
CA ALA A 161 7.49 5.02 11.76
C ALA A 161 7.92 6.07 10.73
N THR A 162 7.56 5.81 9.46
CA THR A 162 7.69 6.74 8.34
C THR A 162 6.35 6.85 7.63
N GLN A 163 6.09 8.00 7.06
CA GLN A 163 4.88 8.31 6.27
C GLN A 163 5.21 8.36 4.79
#